data_1f9c213c48ddd049af3dc2ecaf5d9c75
#
_entry.id   1f9c213c48ddd049af3dc2ecaf5d9c75
#
_cell.length_a   1.000
_cell.length_b   1.000
_cell.length_c   1.000
_cell.angle_alpha   90.00
_cell.angle_beta   90.00
_cell.angle_gamma   90.00
#
_symmetry.space_group_name_H-M   'P 1'
#
loop_
_entity.id
_entity.type
_entity.pdbx_description
1 polymer ?
#
loop_
_entity_poly.entity_id
_entity_poly.type
_entity_poly.pdbx_seq_one_letter_code
_entity_poly.pdbx_strand_id
1 'polypeptide(L)'
;AVNIEIEFISSSELRYEFSVNKKLEPNTKEVISSKFIVPTLPISQPYWLEEKANFGTYNVNDQELIGVPENPPAITFKARLKFEEDVIEISFPLVHKKNDPVKGELYRPFIIAPKITANVDQPIYLFSSLAPQKVIIKLASNTDQQKGVLELKAPEGWSLVYDKEFTLEKKHQELKVTATITASKEAKEGLLEVFINGEKTRGLNTINYAHIPTQVWFPDSETKLVFVDIKKKGKKIAYLLGAGDVVPESLRNIGYDIDILDESDLGQDNLVKYDAILLGMRFLNINERADFIMPKLLKYCENGGNLIVQYNTAH
;
A
#
# COMPACT_ATOMS: atom_id res chain seq x y z
N ALA A 1 -34.55 39.73 -7.87
CA ALA A 1 -33.90 38.52 -7.36
C ALA A 1 -34.09 37.42 -8.41
N VAL A 2 -33.04 36.80 -8.85
CA VAL A 2 -33.15 35.67 -9.77
C VAL A 2 -33.66 34.45 -9.01
N ASN A 3 -34.78 33.88 -9.47
CA ASN A 3 -35.31 32.64 -8.89
C ASN A 3 -34.52 31.44 -9.45
N ILE A 4 -33.89 30.66 -8.57
CA ILE A 4 -33.20 29.45 -8.91
C ILE A 4 -33.95 28.27 -8.30
N GLU A 5 -34.25 27.27 -9.08
CA GLU A 5 -34.90 26.04 -8.62
C GLU A 5 -34.05 24.83 -9.02
N ILE A 6 -33.84 23.90 -8.09
CA ILE A 6 -33.27 22.60 -8.40
C ILE A 6 -34.39 21.67 -8.82
N GLU A 7 -34.45 21.29 -10.08
CA GLU A 7 -35.49 20.37 -10.58
C GLU A 7 -35.20 18.93 -10.19
N PHE A 8 -34.04 18.42 -10.54
CA PHE A 8 -33.64 17.06 -10.19
C PHE A 8 -32.13 16.90 -10.10
N ILE A 9 -31.73 15.80 -9.46
CA ILE A 9 -30.33 15.31 -9.40
C ILE A 9 -30.31 13.90 -9.96
N SER A 10 -29.38 13.62 -10.88
CA SER A 10 -29.25 12.33 -11.53
C SER A 10 -27.82 11.84 -11.55
N SER A 11 -27.63 10.54 -11.72
CA SER A 11 -26.35 9.90 -11.97
C SER A 11 -26.53 8.73 -12.94
N SER A 12 -25.78 8.73 -14.03
CA SER A 12 -25.82 7.66 -15.04
C SER A 12 -25.23 6.36 -14.49
N GLU A 13 -24.16 6.44 -13.71
CA GLU A 13 -23.46 5.29 -13.13
C GLU A 13 -24.35 4.55 -12.13
N LEU A 14 -25.18 5.29 -11.40
CA LEU A 14 -26.14 4.74 -10.44
C LEU A 14 -27.47 4.38 -11.08
N ARG A 15 -27.74 4.82 -12.32
CA ARG A 15 -29.07 4.78 -12.94
C ARG A 15 -30.13 5.37 -12.01
N TYR A 16 -29.79 6.50 -11.46
CA TYR A 16 -30.53 7.15 -10.38
C TYR A 16 -30.94 8.55 -10.79
N GLU A 17 -32.20 8.88 -10.53
CA GLU A 17 -32.77 10.22 -10.66
C GLU A 17 -33.62 10.53 -9.43
N PHE A 18 -33.49 11.73 -8.93
CA PHE A 18 -34.19 12.19 -7.75
C PHE A 18 -34.75 13.59 -7.99
N SER A 19 -36.08 13.70 -8.02
CA SER A 19 -36.78 14.98 -8.16
C SER A 19 -36.64 15.78 -6.88
N VAL A 20 -36.18 17.01 -6.99
CA VAL A 20 -35.98 17.92 -5.86
C VAL A 20 -37.07 18.97 -5.80
N ASN A 21 -37.34 19.65 -6.92
CA ASN A 21 -38.33 20.71 -7.09
C ASN A 21 -38.29 21.74 -5.94
N LYS A 22 -37.08 22.24 -5.67
CA LYS A 22 -36.83 23.14 -4.55
C LYS A 22 -36.23 24.45 -4.99
N LYS A 23 -36.86 25.55 -4.60
CA LYS A 23 -36.36 26.89 -4.81
C LYS A 23 -35.19 27.18 -3.88
N LEU A 24 -34.14 27.77 -4.42
CA LEU A 24 -32.98 28.21 -3.66
C LEU A 24 -33.16 29.69 -3.26
N GLU A 25 -33.15 29.96 -1.97
CA GLU A 25 -33.18 31.31 -1.45
C GLU A 25 -31.76 31.91 -1.39
N PRO A 26 -31.60 33.22 -1.64
CA PRO A 26 -30.30 33.89 -1.59
C PRO A 26 -29.63 33.72 -0.22
N ASN A 27 -28.30 33.42 -0.25
CA ASN A 27 -27.46 33.25 0.94
C ASN A 27 -27.91 32.15 1.92
N THR A 28 -28.76 31.22 1.50
CA THR A 28 -29.17 30.07 2.30
C THR A 28 -28.46 28.81 1.82
N LYS A 29 -28.15 27.92 2.76
CA LYS A 29 -27.60 26.59 2.47
C LYS A 29 -28.73 25.58 2.45
N GLU A 30 -28.95 24.94 1.32
CA GLU A 30 -29.87 23.83 1.19
C GLU A 30 -29.13 22.47 1.29
N VAL A 31 -29.71 21.58 2.09
CA VAL A 31 -29.21 20.21 2.24
C VAL A 31 -30.24 19.25 1.69
N ILE A 32 -29.87 18.53 0.66
CA ILE A 32 -30.70 17.50 0.04
C ILE A 32 -30.08 16.16 0.41
N SER A 33 -30.87 15.26 0.97
CA SER A 33 -30.43 13.94 1.40
C SER A 33 -31.19 12.85 0.66
N SER A 34 -30.47 11.89 0.16
CA SER A 34 -31.04 10.70 -0.47
C SER A 34 -30.21 9.46 -0.21
N LYS A 35 -30.80 8.29 -0.42
CA LYS A 35 -30.12 6.99 -0.31
C LYS A 35 -30.17 6.27 -1.64
N PHE A 36 -29.06 5.71 -2.04
CA PHE A 36 -28.96 4.90 -3.25
C PHE A 36 -28.13 3.65 -2.98
N ILE A 37 -28.33 2.64 -3.82
CA ILE A 37 -27.54 1.41 -3.81
C ILE A 37 -26.51 1.55 -4.92
N VAL A 38 -25.23 1.39 -4.55
CA VAL A 38 -24.14 1.39 -5.53
C VAL A 38 -24.19 0.06 -6.28
N PRO A 39 -24.36 0.08 -7.62
CA PRO A 39 -24.32 -1.15 -8.43
C PRO A 39 -22.88 -1.69 -8.50
N THR A 40 -22.70 -2.82 -9.19
CA THR A 40 -21.35 -3.32 -9.48
C THR A 40 -20.68 -2.37 -10.46
N LEU A 41 -19.66 -1.67 -10.00
CA LEU A 41 -18.82 -0.76 -10.76
C LEU A 41 -17.37 -1.26 -10.79
N PRO A 42 -16.56 -0.84 -11.76
CA PRO A 42 -15.13 -1.12 -11.78
C PRO A 42 -14.44 -0.65 -10.51
N ILE A 43 -13.41 -1.36 -10.08
CA ILE A 43 -12.59 -0.99 -8.91
C ILE A 43 -11.87 0.32 -9.24
N SER A 44 -11.95 1.28 -8.32
CA SER A 44 -11.27 2.57 -8.47
C SER A 44 -9.78 2.41 -8.16
N GLN A 45 -8.94 2.69 -9.15
CA GLN A 45 -7.49 2.76 -8.93
C GLN A 45 -6.87 3.67 -9.99
N PRO A 46 -5.66 4.23 -9.75
CA PRO A 46 -5.02 5.09 -10.73
C PRO A 46 -4.86 4.38 -12.07
N TYR A 47 -5.26 5.02 -13.18
CA TYR A 47 -5.25 4.43 -14.52
C TYR A 47 -3.86 3.92 -14.94
N TRP A 48 -2.79 4.58 -14.47
CA TRP A 48 -1.40 4.18 -14.71
C TRP A 48 -0.92 2.99 -13.86
N LEU A 49 -1.73 2.53 -12.89
CA LEU A 49 -1.47 1.38 -12.03
C LEU A 49 -2.48 0.24 -12.23
N GLU A 50 -3.38 0.35 -13.21
CA GLU A 50 -4.34 -0.72 -13.54
C GLU A 50 -3.63 -1.98 -14.02
N GLU A 51 -2.61 -1.79 -14.83
CA GLU A 51 -1.74 -2.86 -15.29
C GLU A 51 -0.37 -2.80 -14.61
N LYS A 52 0.25 -3.97 -14.51
CA LYS A 52 1.59 -4.08 -13.94
C LYS A 52 2.57 -3.29 -14.81
N ALA A 53 3.26 -2.33 -14.18
CA ALA A 53 4.29 -1.55 -14.85
C ALA A 53 5.47 -2.43 -15.28
N ASN A 54 6.05 -2.14 -16.44
CA ASN A 54 7.34 -2.68 -16.86
C ASN A 54 8.47 -1.84 -16.26
N PHE A 55 9.71 -2.32 -16.39
CA PHE A 55 10.85 -1.55 -15.93
C PHE A 55 10.94 -0.21 -16.66
N GLY A 56 10.71 0.89 -15.92
CA GLY A 56 10.79 2.25 -16.43
C GLY A 56 9.58 2.77 -17.22
N THR A 57 8.52 1.98 -17.40
CA THR A 57 7.32 2.40 -18.16
C THR A 57 6.03 1.93 -17.50
N TYR A 58 4.97 2.74 -17.61
CA TYR A 58 3.61 2.35 -17.28
C TYR A 58 2.85 1.88 -18.53
N ASN A 59 1.98 0.90 -18.36
CA ASN A 59 1.08 0.43 -19.41
C ASN A 59 -0.27 1.16 -19.23
N VAL A 60 -0.62 1.98 -20.20
CA VAL A 60 -1.88 2.74 -20.19
C VAL A 60 -2.66 2.39 -21.45
N ASN A 61 -3.80 1.71 -21.29
CA ASN A 61 -4.62 1.25 -22.42
C ASN A 61 -5.35 2.40 -23.09
N ASP A 62 -5.89 3.32 -22.32
CA ASP A 62 -6.57 4.50 -22.82
C ASP A 62 -5.61 5.69 -22.93
N GLN A 63 -5.20 5.99 -24.15
CA GLN A 63 -4.23 7.06 -24.44
C GLN A 63 -4.77 8.46 -24.10
N GLU A 64 -6.08 8.66 -24.03
CA GLU A 64 -6.70 9.95 -23.67
C GLU A 64 -6.49 10.29 -22.19
N LEU A 65 -6.23 9.29 -21.36
CA LEU A 65 -5.93 9.49 -19.92
C LEU A 65 -4.49 9.97 -19.67
N ILE A 66 -3.59 9.81 -20.64
CA ILE A 66 -2.18 10.20 -20.45
C ILE A 66 -2.09 11.73 -20.26
N GLY A 67 -1.56 12.14 -19.10
CA GLY A 67 -1.45 13.55 -18.73
C GLY A 67 -2.63 14.06 -17.89
N VAL A 68 -3.67 13.27 -17.69
CA VAL A 68 -4.73 13.57 -16.72
C VAL A 68 -4.19 13.33 -15.30
N PRO A 69 -4.30 14.32 -14.38
CA PRO A 69 -3.67 14.22 -13.05
C PRO A 69 -4.32 13.17 -12.14
N GLU A 70 -5.59 12.88 -12.33
CA GLU A 70 -6.38 11.92 -11.54
C GLU A 70 -7.39 11.18 -12.42
N ASN A 71 -7.82 10.03 -11.97
CA ASN A 71 -8.90 9.30 -12.64
C ASN A 71 -10.20 10.12 -12.65
N PRO A 72 -11.06 9.94 -13.67
CA PRO A 72 -12.44 10.40 -13.59
C PRO A 72 -13.12 9.87 -12.31
N PRO A 73 -14.03 10.65 -11.70
CA PRO A 73 -14.78 10.20 -10.53
C PRO A 73 -15.53 8.89 -10.81
N ALA A 74 -15.52 7.97 -9.85
CA ALA A 74 -16.25 6.69 -9.99
C ALA A 74 -17.77 6.90 -10.12
N ILE A 75 -18.28 8.00 -9.56
CA ILE A 75 -19.68 8.38 -9.63
C ILE A 75 -19.74 9.90 -9.79
N THR A 76 -20.48 10.36 -10.80
CA THR A 76 -20.74 11.78 -11.06
C THR A 76 -22.25 12.03 -10.95
N PHE A 77 -22.60 13.08 -10.24
CA PHE A 77 -23.96 13.59 -10.22
C PHE A 77 -24.11 14.80 -11.13
N LYS A 78 -25.28 14.94 -11.71
CA LYS A 78 -25.71 16.12 -12.47
C LYS A 78 -26.91 16.74 -11.75
N ALA A 79 -26.83 18.05 -11.45
CA ALA A 79 -27.95 18.82 -10.97
C ALA A 79 -28.48 19.69 -12.09
N ARG A 80 -29.78 19.64 -12.33
CA ARG A 80 -30.47 20.52 -13.27
C ARG A 80 -31.08 21.67 -12.50
N LEU A 81 -30.58 22.85 -12.82
CA LEU A 81 -31.01 24.11 -12.22
C LEU A 81 -31.82 24.90 -13.24
N LYS A 82 -32.96 25.39 -12.82
CA LYS A 82 -33.80 26.28 -13.63
C LYS A 82 -33.66 27.72 -13.14
N PHE A 83 -33.42 28.63 -14.06
CA PHE A 83 -33.32 30.06 -13.87
C PHE A 83 -34.38 30.73 -14.75
N GLU A 84 -35.52 31.08 -14.19
CA GLU A 84 -36.62 31.61 -14.97
C GLU A 84 -37.00 30.72 -16.17
N GLU A 85 -36.57 31.06 -17.39
CA GLU A 85 -36.78 30.25 -18.60
C GLU A 85 -35.56 29.45 -19.02
N ASP A 86 -34.37 29.73 -18.43
CA ASP A 86 -33.10 29.06 -18.76
C ASP A 86 -32.86 27.83 -17.88
N VAL A 87 -32.18 26.86 -18.43
CA VAL A 87 -31.80 25.63 -17.73
C VAL A 87 -30.28 25.44 -17.79
N ILE A 88 -29.67 25.19 -16.64
CA ILE A 88 -28.23 24.89 -16.53
C ILE A 88 -28.05 23.52 -15.87
N GLU A 89 -27.18 22.71 -16.45
CA GLU A 89 -26.74 21.46 -15.83
C GLU A 89 -25.36 21.63 -15.22
N ILE A 90 -25.21 21.28 -13.93
CA ILE A 90 -23.94 21.31 -13.22
C ILE A 90 -23.57 19.87 -12.87
N SER A 91 -22.35 19.46 -13.25
CA SER A 91 -21.81 18.16 -12.89
C SER A 91 -20.87 18.28 -11.70
N PHE A 92 -20.97 17.35 -10.75
CA PHE A 92 -20.10 17.29 -9.59
C PHE A 92 -19.80 15.83 -9.17
N PRO A 93 -18.58 15.53 -8.69
CA PRO A 93 -18.21 14.19 -8.27
C PRO A 93 -18.84 13.82 -6.92
N LEU A 94 -19.08 12.52 -6.70
CA LEU A 94 -19.35 12.02 -5.36
C LEU A 94 -18.03 12.01 -4.57
N VAL A 95 -18.02 12.74 -3.46
CA VAL A 95 -16.85 12.86 -2.58
C VAL A 95 -17.23 12.66 -1.12
N HIS A 96 -16.27 12.17 -0.32
CA HIS A 96 -16.38 12.18 1.14
C HIS A 96 -15.76 13.47 1.67
N LYS A 97 -16.59 14.29 2.35
CA LYS A 97 -16.15 15.52 3.00
C LYS A 97 -16.01 15.31 4.51
N LYS A 98 -14.88 15.74 5.07
CA LYS A 98 -14.64 15.78 6.52
C LYS A 98 -14.10 17.16 6.91
N ASN A 99 -14.58 17.72 8.01
CA ASN A 99 -14.00 18.92 8.59
C ASN A 99 -12.90 18.54 9.59
N ASP A 100 -11.69 19.04 9.33
CA ASP A 100 -10.55 18.89 10.22
C ASP A 100 -10.32 20.22 10.97
N PRO A 101 -10.14 20.21 12.30
CA PRO A 101 -9.98 21.44 13.08
C PRO A 101 -8.77 22.29 12.70
N VAL A 102 -7.73 21.67 12.12
CA VAL A 102 -6.47 22.36 11.77
C VAL A 102 -6.39 22.62 10.26
N LYS A 103 -6.79 21.65 9.44
CA LYS A 103 -6.63 21.70 7.98
C LYS A 103 -7.88 22.19 7.24
N GLY A 104 -8.99 22.43 7.95
CA GLY A 104 -10.25 22.86 7.34
C GLY A 104 -11.01 21.71 6.66
N GLU A 105 -11.64 21.99 5.54
CA GLU A 105 -12.42 21.02 4.79
C GLU A 105 -11.53 20.09 3.99
N LEU A 106 -11.62 18.79 4.27
CA LEU A 106 -10.91 17.75 3.55
C LEU A 106 -11.88 16.97 2.67
N TYR A 107 -11.55 16.85 1.40
CA TYR A 107 -12.30 16.10 0.41
C TYR A 107 -11.51 14.84 0.01
N ARG A 108 -12.21 13.71 -0.09
CA ARG A 108 -11.65 12.46 -0.59
C ARG A 108 -12.56 11.92 -1.69
N PRO A 109 -12.01 11.40 -2.79
CA PRO A 109 -12.81 10.77 -3.83
C PRO A 109 -13.57 9.57 -3.27
N PHE A 110 -14.76 9.30 -3.81
CA PHE A 110 -15.48 8.07 -3.55
C PHE A 110 -14.80 6.92 -4.31
N ILE A 111 -14.52 5.82 -3.61
CA ILE A 111 -13.72 4.71 -4.12
C ILE A 111 -14.54 3.43 -4.14
N ILE A 112 -14.54 2.73 -5.27
CA ILE A 112 -15.06 1.38 -5.40
C ILE A 112 -13.94 0.41 -5.05
N ALA A 113 -14.11 -0.35 -3.97
CA ALA A 113 -13.12 -1.29 -3.46
C ALA A 113 -13.61 -2.74 -3.54
N PRO A 114 -12.72 -3.73 -3.63
CA PRO A 114 -13.08 -5.14 -3.43
C PRO A 114 -13.74 -5.34 -2.05
N LYS A 115 -14.66 -6.30 -1.94
CA LYS A 115 -15.29 -6.62 -0.65
C LYS A 115 -14.28 -7.08 0.40
N ILE A 116 -13.26 -7.81 -0.03
CA ILE A 116 -12.16 -8.29 0.79
C ILE A 116 -10.86 -7.98 0.05
N THR A 117 -9.87 -7.48 0.78
CA THR A 117 -8.50 -7.31 0.28
C THR A 117 -7.56 -8.20 1.06
N ALA A 118 -6.48 -8.64 0.43
CA ALA A 118 -5.42 -9.42 1.03
C ALA A 118 -4.06 -8.82 0.72
N ASN A 119 -3.27 -8.49 1.72
CA ASN A 119 -1.91 -8.02 1.55
C ASN A 119 -0.93 -9.05 2.09
N VAL A 120 0.02 -9.48 1.28
CA VAL A 120 1.19 -10.21 1.78
C VAL A 120 2.17 -9.18 2.32
N ASP A 121 2.75 -9.44 3.50
CA ASP A 121 3.53 -8.45 4.25
C ASP A 121 4.89 -8.09 3.62
N GLN A 122 5.41 -8.96 2.73
CA GLN A 122 6.65 -8.70 2.00
C GLN A 122 6.47 -8.94 0.49
N PRO A 123 7.10 -8.13 -0.37
CA PRO A 123 7.02 -8.30 -1.83
C PRO A 123 7.84 -9.50 -2.34
N ILE A 124 8.79 -9.97 -1.54
CA ILE A 124 9.65 -11.11 -1.84
C ILE A 124 10.03 -11.85 -0.57
N TYR A 125 10.01 -13.16 -0.63
CA TYR A 125 10.55 -14.06 0.40
C TYR A 125 11.71 -14.88 -0.17
N LEU A 126 12.85 -14.78 0.49
CA LEU A 126 14.05 -15.49 0.11
C LEU A 126 14.32 -16.61 1.11
N PHE A 127 14.36 -17.83 0.62
CA PHE A 127 14.65 -19.03 1.40
C PHE A 127 16.10 -19.43 1.15
N SER A 128 16.94 -19.33 2.18
CA SER A 128 18.35 -19.71 2.12
C SER A 128 18.62 -21.13 2.62
N SER A 129 17.59 -21.83 3.05
CA SER A 129 17.64 -23.21 3.55
C SER A 129 16.28 -23.90 3.38
N LEU A 130 16.22 -25.20 3.66
CA LEU A 130 14.99 -25.99 3.67
C LEU A 130 14.16 -25.79 4.95
N ALA A 131 14.57 -24.91 5.85
CA ALA A 131 13.81 -24.59 7.05
C ALA A 131 12.52 -23.84 6.69
N PRO A 132 11.39 -24.15 7.37
CA PRO A 132 10.15 -23.44 7.13
C PRO A 132 10.24 -21.97 7.54
N GLN A 133 9.61 -21.10 6.77
CA GLN A 133 9.44 -19.68 7.09
C GLN A 133 7.96 -19.33 7.19
N LYS A 134 7.66 -18.29 7.97
CA LYS A 134 6.30 -17.77 8.14
C LYS A 134 6.08 -16.62 7.16
N VAL A 135 5.00 -16.71 6.40
CA VAL A 135 4.50 -15.66 5.51
C VAL A 135 3.18 -15.18 6.09
N ILE A 136 3.02 -13.87 6.24
CA ILE A 136 1.83 -13.28 6.83
C ILE A 136 0.96 -12.70 5.73
N ILE A 137 -0.29 -13.15 5.67
CA ILE A 137 -1.33 -12.62 4.80
C ILE A 137 -2.31 -11.83 5.68
N LYS A 138 -2.47 -10.53 5.40
CA LYS A 138 -3.41 -9.66 6.10
C LYS A 138 -4.68 -9.54 5.26
N LEU A 139 -5.76 -10.12 5.73
CA LEU A 139 -7.09 -9.97 5.15
C LEU A 139 -7.77 -8.77 5.78
N ALA A 140 -8.45 -7.96 4.97
CA ALA A 140 -9.26 -6.84 5.47
C ALA A 140 -10.61 -6.81 4.75
N SER A 141 -11.68 -6.58 5.51
CA SER A 141 -13.03 -6.47 4.98
C SER A 141 -13.42 -5.02 4.70
N ASN A 142 -13.98 -4.75 3.53
CA ASN A 142 -14.58 -3.47 3.16
C ASN A 142 -16.11 -3.45 3.34
N THR A 143 -16.71 -4.58 3.75
CA THR A 143 -18.14 -4.74 4.02
C THR A 143 -18.35 -5.61 5.27
N ASP A 144 -19.56 -5.62 5.82
CA ASP A 144 -19.89 -6.47 6.96
C ASP A 144 -20.07 -7.95 6.55
N GLN A 145 -19.93 -8.86 7.50
CA GLN A 145 -20.26 -10.28 7.40
C GLN A 145 -19.62 -11.00 6.21
N GLN A 146 -18.30 -10.90 6.08
CA GLN A 146 -17.55 -11.64 5.08
C GLN A 146 -17.01 -12.95 5.66
N LYS A 147 -17.16 -14.03 4.89
CA LYS A 147 -16.56 -15.34 5.16
C LYS A 147 -16.09 -15.96 3.85
N GLY A 148 -15.10 -16.81 3.93
CA GLY A 148 -14.62 -17.46 2.72
C GLY A 148 -13.51 -18.45 2.97
N VAL A 149 -13.00 -18.95 1.86
CA VAL A 149 -11.87 -19.88 1.83
C VAL A 149 -10.70 -19.15 1.19
N LEU A 150 -9.60 -19.07 1.95
CA LEU A 150 -8.31 -18.59 1.47
C LEU A 150 -7.59 -19.72 0.75
N GLU A 151 -7.12 -19.47 -0.44
CA GLU A 151 -6.28 -20.38 -1.21
C GLU A 151 -4.97 -19.68 -1.58
N LEU A 152 -3.85 -20.36 -1.32
CA LEU A 152 -2.52 -19.91 -1.70
C LEU A 152 -1.99 -20.83 -2.79
N LYS A 153 -1.59 -20.27 -3.93
CA LYS A 153 -0.96 -21.01 -5.04
C LYS A 153 0.49 -20.61 -5.13
N ALA A 154 1.37 -21.56 -4.94
CA ALA A 154 2.82 -21.40 -5.07
C ALA A 154 3.34 -22.14 -6.30
N PRO A 155 4.55 -21.81 -6.78
CA PRO A 155 5.21 -22.58 -7.82
C PRO A 155 5.51 -24.03 -7.40
N GLU A 156 5.95 -24.84 -8.32
CA GLU A 156 6.34 -26.22 -8.05
C GLU A 156 7.49 -26.31 -7.04
N GLY A 157 7.43 -27.28 -6.14
CA GLY A 157 8.47 -27.52 -5.14
C GLY A 157 8.29 -26.77 -3.82
N TRP A 158 7.18 -26.04 -3.63
CA TRP A 158 6.83 -25.37 -2.39
C TRP A 158 5.70 -26.09 -1.66
N SER A 159 5.83 -26.27 -0.35
CA SER A 159 4.76 -26.78 0.51
C SER A 159 4.22 -25.68 1.41
N LEU A 160 2.89 -25.67 1.61
CA LEU A 160 2.16 -24.62 2.30
C LEU A 160 1.29 -25.25 3.39
N VAL A 161 1.36 -24.72 4.62
CA VAL A 161 0.50 -25.11 5.74
C VAL A 161 -0.10 -23.83 6.35
N TYR A 162 -1.42 -23.69 6.30
CA TYR A 162 -2.15 -22.52 6.80
C TYR A 162 -3.63 -22.83 7.00
N ASP A 163 -4.32 -22.01 7.79
CA ASP A 163 -5.77 -22.08 7.96
C ASP A 163 -6.47 -21.49 6.75
N LYS A 164 -7.35 -22.29 6.15
CA LYS A 164 -8.04 -21.91 4.90
C LYS A 164 -9.30 -21.11 5.13
N GLU A 165 -10.09 -21.45 6.15
CA GLU A 165 -11.35 -20.77 6.41
C GLU A 165 -11.15 -19.50 7.23
N PHE A 166 -11.89 -18.47 6.89
CA PHE A 166 -11.87 -17.22 7.64
C PHE A 166 -13.26 -16.58 7.72
N THR A 167 -13.42 -15.75 8.75
CA THR A 167 -14.62 -14.94 8.97
C THR A 167 -14.21 -13.54 9.41
N LEU A 168 -14.82 -12.51 8.79
CA LEU A 168 -14.68 -11.11 9.10
C LEU A 168 -16.08 -10.53 9.34
N GLU A 169 -16.42 -10.29 10.61
CA GLU A 169 -17.78 -9.93 11.04
C GLU A 169 -18.15 -8.49 10.66
N LYS A 170 -17.19 -7.60 10.71
CA LYS A 170 -17.41 -6.15 10.57
C LYS A 170 -16.60 -5.55 9.45
N LYS A 171 -17.15 -4.52 8.85
CA LYS A 171 -16.41 -3.63 7.94
C LYS A 171 -15.15 -3.09 8.64
N HIS A 172 -14.04 -3.04 7.91
CA HIS A 172 -12.71 -2.67 8.37
C HIS A 172 -12.09 -3.59 9.43
N GLN A 173 -12.65 -4.77 9.63
CA GLN A 173 -12.00 -5.81 10.42
C GLN A 173 -10.82 -6.38 9.65
N GLU A 174 -9.71 -6.58 10.35
CA GLU A 174 -8.51 -7.21 9.83
C GLU A 174 -8.30 -8.58 10.49
N LEU A 175 -7.78 -9.51 9.72
CA LEU A 175 -7.36 -10.85 10.16
C LEU A 175 -5.98 -11.16 9.60
N LYS A 176 -5.06 -11.59 10.46
CA LYS A 176 -3.75 -12.08 10.05
C LYS A 176 -3.77 -13.60 9.94
N VAL A 177 -3.58 -14.12 8.74
CA VAL A 177 -3.36 -15.54 8.50
C VAL A 177 -1.86 -15.76 8.33
N THR A 178 -1.32 -16.73 9.08
CA THR A 178 0.09 -17.13 8.98
C THR A 178 0.20 -18.42 8.19
N ALA A 179 0.86 -18.36 7.04
CA ALA A 179 1.22 -19.53 6.27
C ALA A 179 2.66 -19.96 6.59
N THR A 180 2.85 -21.22 6.94
CA THR A 180 4.18 -21.83 7.05
C THR A 180 4.56 -22.41 5.70
N ILE A 181 5.63 -21.89 5.10
CA ILE A 181 6.09 -22.25 3.76
C ILE A 181 7.45 -22.94 3.85
N THR A 182 7.62 -24.01 3.10
CA THR A 182 8.86 -24.78 3.04
C THR A 182 9.25 -25.00 1.59
N ALA A 183 10.50 -24.70 1.25
CA ALA A 183 11.06 -24.99 -0.06
C ALA A 183 11.59 -26.43 -0.14
N SER A 184 11.43 -27.11 -1.26
CA SER A 184 12.26 -28.28 -1.62
C SER A 184 13.58 -27.82 -2.27
N LYS A 185 14.52 -28.74 -2.46
CA LYS A 185 15.77 -28.44 -3.19
C LYS A 185 15.54 -28.06 -4.65
N GLU A 186 14.40 -28.46 -5.21
CA GLU A 186 14.00 -28.24 -6.60
C GLU A 186 12.93 -27.14 -6.72
N ALA A 187 12.72 -26.38 -5.64
CA ALA A 187 11.71 -25.33 -5.62
C ALA A 187 12.00 -24.28 -6.70
N LYS A 188 11.00 -24.09 -7.58
CA LYS A 188 11.11 -23.10 -8.66
C LYS A 188 10.80 -21.70 -8.14
N GLU A 189 11.55 -20.74 -8.60
CA GLU A 189 11.24 -19.32 -8.40
C GLU A 189 9.92 -18.96 -9.08
N GLY A 190 9.10 -18.14 -8.41
CA GLY A 190 7.84 -17.68 -8.96
C GLY A 190 6.98 -16.94 -7.95
N LEU A 191 5.71 -16.72 -8.28
CA LEU A 191 4.78 -15.98 -7.45
C LEU A 191 3.97 -16.94 -6.55
N LEU A 192 3.88 -16.59 -5.27
CA LEU A 192 2.82 -17.05 -4.38
C LEU A 192 1.64 -16.11 -4.58
N GLU A 193 0.57 -16.62 -5.12
CA GLU A 193 -0.64 -15.87 -5.42
C GLU A 193 -1.74 -16.19 -4.40
N VAL A 194 -2.53 -15.17 -4.04
CA VAL A 194 -3.60 -15.27 -3.05
C VAL A 194 -4.95 -15.25 -3.76
N PHE A 195 -5.79 -16.25 -3.45
CA PHE A 195 -7.15 -16.37 -3.93
C PHE A 195 -8.12 -16.42 -2.75
N ILE A 196 -9.31 -15.87 -2.95
CA ILE A 196 -10.42 -15.98 -2.01
C ILE A 196 -11.63 -16.51 -2.78
N ASN A 197 -12.21 -17.63 -2.30
CA ASN A 197 -13.33 -18.32 -2.94
C ASN A 197 -13.08 -18.62 -4.43
N GLY A 198 -11.83 -18.96 -4.78
CA GLY A 198 -11.42 -19.29 -6.16
C GLY A 198 -11.11 -18.10 -7.07
N GLU A 199 -11.32 -16.86 -6.61
CA GLU A 199 -11.00 -15.65 -7.36
C GLU A 199 -9.67 -15.05 -6.91
N LYS A 200 -8.83 -14.59 -7.87
CA LYS A 200 -7.57 -13.89 -7.56
C LYS A 200 -7.87 -12.62 -6.78
N THR A 201 -7.24 -12.49 -5.62
CA THR A 201 -7.52 -11.40 -4.68
C THR A 201 -6.61 -10.21 -4.96
N ARG A 202 -7.07 -9.03 -4.59
CA ARG A 202 -6.29 -7.80 -4.66
C ARG A 202 -5.89 -7.34 -3.26
N GLY A 203 -4.72 -6.72 -3.17
CA GLY A 203 -4.27 -6.00 -2.00
C GLY A 203 -4.88 -4.60 -1.91
N LEU A 204 -4.54 -3.87 -0.87
CA LEU A 204 -4.88 -2.46 -0.70
C LEU A 204 -3.62 -1.70 -0.31
N ASN A 205 -3.20 -0.78 -1.17
CA ASN A 205 -2.13 0.17 -0.89
C ASN A 205 -2.68 1.60 -0.94
N THR A 206 -2.27 2.42 0.00
CA THR A 206 -2.65 3.83 0.05
C THR A 206 -1.39 4.69 -0.12
N ILE A 207 -1.41 5.56 -1.13
CA ILE A 207 -0.36 6.54 -1.37
C ILE A 207 -0.86 7.87 -0.78
N ASN A 208 -0.25 8.29 0.31
CA ASN A 208 -0.70 9.47 1.06
C ASN A 208 0.48 10.37 1.41
N TYR A 209 0.65 11.43 0.63
CA TYR A 209 1.63 12.50 0.87
C TYR A 209 0.92 13.83 1.06
N ALA A 210 1.51 14.73 1.84
CA ALA A 210 0.87 16.02 2.18
C ALA A 210 0.64 16.95 0.97
N HIS A 211 1.38 16.75 -0.12
CA HIS A 211 1.37 17.60 -1.31
C HIS A 211 0.57 17.06 -2.49
N ILE A 212 -0.04 15.86 -2.34
CA ILE A 212 -0.88 15.25 -3.37
C ILE A 212 -2.19 14.72 -2.77
N PRO A 213 -3.27 14.60 -3.54
CA PRO A 213 -4.47 13.87 -3.13
C PRO A 213 -4.14 12.42 -2.80
N THR A 214 -4.81 11.87 -1.78
CA THR A 214 -4.65 10.46 -1.41
C THR A 214 -5.07 9.56 -2.55
N GLN A 215 -4.17 8.71 -3.01
CA GLN A 215 -4.44 7.68 -4.03
C GLN A 215 -4.60 6.31 -3.36
N VAL A 216 -5.49 5.51 -3.91
CA VAL A 216 -5.72 4.13 -3.46
C VAL A 216 -5.46 3.20 -4.63
N TRP A 217 -4.66 2.17 -4.40
CA TRP A 217 -4.27 1.20 -5.41
C TRP A 217 -4.54 -0.21 -4.91
N PHE A 218 -5.11 -1.04 -5.80
CA PHE A 218 -5.45 -2.44 -5.53
C PHE A 218 -4.62 -3.38 -6.42
N PRO A 219 -3.33 -3.59 -6.10
CA PRO A 219 -2.50 -4.54 -6.83
C PRO A 219 -2.97 -5.98 -6.63
N ASP A 220 -2.54 -6.87 -7.49
CA ASP A 220 -2.70 -8.30 -7.24
C ASP A 220 -2.05 -8.68 -5.90
N SER A 221 -2.74 -9.52 -5.14
CA SER A 221 -2.22 -10.04 -3.87
C SER A 221 -1.26 -11.18 -4.15
N GLU A 222 0.02 -10.86 -4.24
CA GLU A 222 1.07 -11.82 -4.58
C GLU A 222 2.40 -11.45 -3.92
N THR A 223 3.29 -12.43 -3.78
CA THR A 223 4.67 -12.23 -3.36
C THR A 223 5.59 -13.18 -4.09
N LYS A 224 6.82 -12.77 -4.32
CA LYS A 224 7.81 -13.61 -5.00
C LYS A 224 8.46 -14.58 -4.02
N LEU A 225 8.47 -15.87 -4.35
CA LEU A 225 9.21 -16.90 -3.62
C LEU A 225 10.50 -17.24 -4.38
N VAL A 226 11.61 -17.18 -3.68
CA VAL A 226 12.93 -17.48 -4.24
C VAL A 226 13.66 -18.43 -3.28
N PHE A 227 14.15 -19.55 -3.79
CA PHE A 227 15.06 -20.45 -3.07
C PHE A 227 16.47 -20.34 -3.63
N VAL A 228 17.42 -19.96 -2.78
CA VAL A 228 18.84 -19.84 -3.14
C VAL A 228 19.69 -20.44 -2.03
N ASP A 229 20.50 -21.44 -2.35
CA ASP A 229 21.48 -21.98 -1.41
C ASP A 229 22.59 -20.96 -1.17
N ILE A 230 22.41 -20.13 -0.14
CA ILE A 230 23.33 -19.06 0.22
C ILE A 230 24.31 -19.56 1.27
N LYS A 231 25.59 -19.54 0.93
CA LYS A 231 26.67 -19.73 1.88
C LYS A 231 27.07 -18.41 2.48
N LYS A 232 26.86 -18.25 3.78
CA LYS A 232 27.18 -17.02 4.50
C LYS A 232 28.24 -17.26 5.59
N LYS A 233 28.97 -16.19 5.92
CA LYS A 233 29.91 -16.14 7.04
C LYS A 233 29.37 -15.16 8.09
N GLY A 234 29.61 -15.47 9.37
CA GLY A 234 29.04 -14.64 10.46
C GLY A 234 27.56 -14.90 10.69
N LYS A 235 27.04 -14.27 11.72
CA LYS A 235 25.67 -14.44 12.17
C LYS A 235 25.00 -13.11 12.52
N LYS A 236 25.71 -12.22 13.23
CA LYS A 236 25.11 -11.04 13.84
C LYS A 236 25.70 -9.77 13.24
N ILE A 237 24.83 -8.90 12.73
CA ILE A 237 25.20 -7.67 12.05
C ILE A 237 24.51 -6.49 12.74
N ALA A 238 25.28 -5.42 12.98
CA ALA A 238 24.73 -4.13 13.36
C ALA A 238 24.41 -3.30 12.11
N TYR A 239 23.30 -2.60 12.10
CA TYR A 239 22.89 -1.75 11.01
C TYR A 239 22.52 -0.36 11.48
N LEU A 240 23.12 0.68 10.91
CA LEU A 240 22.74 2.07 11.11
C LEU A 240 21.93 2.54 9.91
N LEU A 241 20.69 2.95 10.16
CA LEU A 241 19.74 3.31 9.10
C LEU A 241 20.17 4.54 8.32
N GLY A 242 20.13 4.44 7.01
CA GLY A 242 20.34 5.53 6.06
C GLY A 242 19.04 6.15 5.55
N ALA A 243 19.06 6.67 4.33
CA ALA A 243 17.95 7.35 3.68
C ALA A 243 16.86 6.38 3.17
N GLY A 244 16.40 5.47 4.00
CA GLY A 244 15.35 4.50 3.68
C GLY A 244 15.79 3.40 2.72
N ASP A 245 16.04 2.21 3.23
CA ASP A 245 16.42 1.05 2.42
C ASP A 245 15.79 -0.24 3.00
N VAL A 246 15.76 -1.29 2.20
CA VAL A 246 15.24 -2.62 2.58
C VAL A 246 16.36 -3.63 2.88
N VAL A 247 17.60 -3.17 3.02
CA VAL A 247 18.77 -4.04 3.23
C VAL A 247 18.68 -4.81 4.55
N PRO A 248 18.25 -4.22 5.68
CA PRO A 248 18.09 -4.97 6.93
C PRO A 248 17.15 -6.15 6.80
N GLU A 249 15.99 -5.97 6.15
CA GLU A 249 15.01 -7.02 5.90
C GLU A 249 15.58 -8.09 4.97
N SER A 250 16.27 -7.68 3.92
CA SER A 250 16.91 -8.59 2.98
C SER A 250 17.98 -9.47 3.66
N LEU A 251 18.77 -8.89 4.56
CA LEU A 251 19.76 -9.62 5.35
C LEU A 251 19.11 -10.59 6.34
N ARG A 252 18.00 -10.20 6.99
CA ARG A 252 17.21 -11.13 7.82
C ARG A 252 16.66 -12.30 7.02
N ASN A 253 16.18 -12.05 5.81
CA ASN A 253 15.65 -13.09 4.91
C ASN A 253 16.70 -14.14 4.54
N ILE A 254 17.96 -13.77 4.45
CA ILE A 254 19.07 -14.72 4.24
C ILE A 254 19.66 -15.28 5.54
N GLY A 255 19.00 -14.98 6.67
CA GLY A 255 19.26 -15.61 7.96
C GLY A 255 20.34 -14.93 8.82
N TYR A 256 20.65 -13.64 8.60
CA TYR A 256 21.40 -12.85 9.56
C TYR A 256 20.52 -12.33 10.69
N ASP A 257 21.09 -12.23 11.87
CA ASP A 257 20.52 -11.54 13.02
C ASP A 257 20.91 -10.06 12.95
N ILE A 258 19.92 -9.17 12.74
CA ILE A 258 20.17 -7.75 12.48
C ILE A 258 19.65 -6.91 13.65
N ASP A 259 20.58 -6.23 14.33
CA ASP A 259 20.27 -5.18 15.29
C ASP A 259 20.35 -3.82 14.59
N ILE A 260 19.25 -3.05 14.65
CA ILE A 260 19.31 -1.63 14.26
C ILE A 260 19.85 -0.84 15.42
N LEU A 261 20.94 -0.12 15.20
CA LEU A 261 21.60 0.69 16.22
C LEU A 261 21.37 2.17 15.99
N ASP A 262 21.37 2.91 17.09
CA ASP A 262 21.48 4.37 17.11
C ASP A 262 22.82 4.82 17.72
N GLU A 263 23.05 6.13 17.86
CA GLU A 263 24.30 6.67 18.37
C GLU A 263 24.60 6.22 19.82
N SER A 264 23.57 6.00 20.63
CA SER A 264 23.72 5.61 22.04
C SER A 264 24.26 4.18 22.18
N ASP A 265 24.06 3.35 21.18
CA ASP A 265 24.51 1.96 21.16
C ASP A 265 25.97 1.80 20.76
N LEU A 266 26.64 2.85 20.28
CA LEU A 266 27.98 2.81 19.70
C LEU A 266 29.11 2.82 20.74
N GLY A 267 28.92 2.21 21.91
CA GLY A 267 29.98 1.90 22.86
C GLY A 267 30.85 0.75 22.37
N GLN A 268 32.18 0.85 22.55
CA GLN A 268 33.11 -0.18 22.05
C GLN A 268 32.80 -1.59 22.56
N ASP A 269 32.41 -1.73 23.82
CA ASP A 269 32.03 -3.02 24.42
C ASP A 269 30.76 -3.62 23.79
N ASN A 270 29.89 -2.77 23.23
CA ASN A 270 28.69 -3.19 22.52
C ASN A 270 28.98 -3.66 21.09
N LEU A 271 29.99 -3.09 20.44
CA LEU A 271 30.26 -3.33 19.03
C LEU A 271 31.00 -4.64 18.78
N VAL A 272 31.79 -5.12 19.74
CA VAL A 272 32.62 -6.33 19.62
C VAL A 272 31.80 -7.62 19.33
N LYS A 273 30.51 -7.62 19.66
CA LYS A 273 29.62 -8.76 19.46
C LYS A 273 29.13 -8.93 18.02
N TYR A 274 29.38 -7.94 17.16
CA TYR A 274 28.93 -7.98 15.76
C TYR A 274 30.05 -8.47 14.83
N ASP A 275 29.69 -9.33 13.89
CA ASP A 275 30.57 -9.81 12.82
C ASP A 275 30.86 -8.72 11.77
N ALA A 276 29.91 -7.81 11.60
CA ALA A 276 30.04 -6.63 10.75
C ALA A 276 29.10 -5.51 11.22
N ILE A 277 29.46 -4.28 10.89
CA ILE A 277 28.60 -3.10 11.00
C ILE A 277 28.35 -2.56 9.61
N LEU A 278 27.07 -2.31 9.25
CA LEU A 278 26.67 -1.72 7.99
C LEU A 278 26.10 -0.32 8.20
N LEU A 279 26.59 0.64 7.42
CA LEU A 279 25.94 1.94 7.28
C LEU A 279 25.00 1.91 6.08
N GLY A 280 23.74 2.28 6.31
CA GLY A 280 22.73 2.37 5.28
C GLY A 280 23.06 3.41 4.21
N MET A 281 22.34 3.35 3.10
CA MET A 281 22.56 4.25 1.97
C MET A 281 22.44 5.70 2.40
N ARG A 282 23.45 6.52 2.04
CA ARG A 282 23.53 7.97 2.37
C ARG A 282 23.54 8.29 3.87
N PHE A 283 23.87 7.33 4.72
CA PHE A 283 23.94 7.54 6.17
C PHE A 283 24.77 8.79 6.56
N LEU A 284 25.96 8.95 5.95
CA LEU A 284 26.84 10.09 6.23
C LEU A 284 26.29 11.43 5.69
N ASN A 285 25.40 11.38 4.68
CA ASN A 285 24.81 12.59 4.10
C ASN A 285 23.61 13.13 4.91
N ILE A 286 22.87 12.23 5.58
CA ILE A 286 21.65 12.60 6.31
C ILE A 286 21.84 12.71 7.82
N ASN A 287 22.96 12.21 8.35
CA ASN A 287 23.25 12.23 9.78
C ASN A 287 24.15 13.41 10.13
N GLU A 288 23.58 14.43 10.77
CA GLU A 288 24.32 15.63 11.21
C GLU A 288 25.44 15.32 12.22
N ARG A 289 25.40 14.15 12.87
CA ARG A 289 26.40 13.72 13.83
C ARG A 289 27.40 12.71 13.29
N ALA A 290 27.51 12.56 11.96
CA ALA A 290 28.40 11.62 11.30
C ALA A 290 29.85 11.75 11.79
N ASP A 291 30.33 13.00 12.01
CA ASP A 291 31.69 13.29 12.50
C ASP A 291 31.95 12.75 13.90
N PHE A 292 30.93 12.63 14.74
CA PHE A 292 31.04 12.04 16.08
C PHE A 292 30.88 10.51 16.09
N ILE A 293 30.17 9.98 15.12
CA ILE A 293 29.90 8.54 14.96
C ILE A 293 31.09 7.83 14.32
N MET A 294 31.64 8.40 13.26
CA MET A 294 32.71 7.78 12.49
C MET A 294 33.95 7.38 13.28
N PRO A 295 34.49 8.21 14.21
CA PRO A 295 35.63 7.80 15.06
C PRO A 295 35.36 6.52 15.86
N LYS A 296 34.12 6.33 16.35
CA LYS A 296 33.72 5.12 17.10
C LYS A 296 33.72 3.89 16.20
N LEU A 297 33.22 4.03 14.97
CA LEU A 297 33.18 2.96 13.98
C LEU A 297 34.59 2.62 13.45
N LEU A 298 35.44 3.62 13.24
CA LEU A 298 36.85 3.39 12.86
C LEU A 298 37.61 2.68 13.97
N LYS A 299 37.32 3.00 15.24
CA LYS A 299 37.91 2.27 16.38
C LYS A 299 37.51 0.81 16.41
N TYR A 300 36.23 0.50 16.06
CA TYR A 300 35.78 -0.87 15.89
C TYR A 300 36.59 -1.60 14.78
N CYS A 301 36.89 -0.91 13.65
CA CYS A 301 37.72 -1.47 12.59
C CYS A 301 39.16 -1.70 13.04
N GLU A 302 39.78 -0.74 13.78
CA GLU A 302 41.11 -0.89 14.36
C GLU A 302 41.22 -2.12 15.28
N ASN A 303 40.13 -2.46 15.95
CA ASN A 303 40.04 -3.64 16.81
C ASN A 303 39.72 -4.94 16.03
N GLY A 304 39.76 -4.92 14.68
CA GLY A 304 39.55 -6.08 13.82
C GLY A 304 38.11 -6.28 13.35
N GLY A 305 37.19 -5.33 13.58
CA GLY A 305 35.82 -5.38 13.08
C GLY A 305 35.69 -5.05 11.59
N ASN A 306 34.59 -5.47 10.99
CA ASN A 306 34.27 -5.19 9.58
C ASN A 306 33.23 -4.08 9.48
N LEU A 307 33.59 -2.95 8.86
CA LEU A 307 32.66 -1.85 8.55
C LEU A 307 32.37 -1.83 7.05
N ILE A 308 31.09 -1.89 6.69
CA ILE A 308 30.63 -1.78 5.31
C ILE A 308 29.83 -0.49 5.19
N VAL A 309 30.29 0.40 4.33
CA VAL A 309 29.64 1.68 4.07
C VAL A 309 28.96 1.62 2.70
N GLN A 310 27.63 1.75 2.67
CA GLN A 310 26.90 1.82 1.42
C GLN A 310 27.10 3.19 0.76
N TYR A 311 26.54 3.36 -0.42
CA TYR A 311 26.67 4.57 -1.21
C TYR A 311 26.40 5.85 -0.42
N ASN A 312 27.30 6.81 -0.54
CA ASN A 312 27.18 8.19 -0.08
C ASN A 312 27.55 9.14 -1.21
N THR A 313 26.93 10.30 -1.30
CA THR A 313 27.34 11.34 -2.26
C THR A 313 28.54 12.11 -1.71
N ALA A 314 29.49 12.44 -2.58
CA ALA A 314 30.47 13.45 -2.26
C ALA A 314 29.79 14.82 -2.25
N HIS A 315 30.10 15.67 -1.29
CA HIS A 315 29.69 17.08 -1.24
C HIS A 315 30.69 17.94 -1.99
#